data_7bc221b7916cc62b65049a5af8fabe68
#
_entry.id   7bc221b7916cc62b65049a5af8fabe68
#
_cell.length_a   1.000
_cell.length_b   1.000
_cell.length_c   1.000
_cell.angle_alpha   90.00
_cell.angle_beta   90.00
_cell.angle_gamma   90.00
#
_symmetry.space_group_name_H-M   'P 1'
#
loop_
_entity.id
_entity.type
_entity.pdbx_description
1 polymer ?
#
loop_
_entity_poly.entity_id
_entity_poly.type
_entity_poly.pdbx_seq_one_letter_code
_entity_poly.pdbx_strand_id
1 'polypeptide(L)' 'MNREIVWTTQFKKDYKLALKRHLDIELLDNIIRSLSRGETLPKKNLDHALTGDLAGHRECHILPDWLLVYRTRG' A
#
# COMPACT_ATOMS: atom_id res chain seq x y z
N MET A 1 -7.50 4.27 15.65
CA MET A 1 -6.22 4.94 15.88
C MET A 1 -5.52 5.16 14.54
N ASN A 2 -5.07 6.38 14.28
CA ASN A 2 -4.44 6.70 13.00
C ASN A 2 -3.01 6.16 12.93
N ARG A 3 -2.62 5.71 11.75
CA ARG A 3 -1.26 5.26 11.46
C ARG A 3 -0.68 6.14 10.38
N GLU A 4 0.63 6.35 10.44
CA GLU A 4 1.34 7.08 9.40
C GLU A 4 1.88 6.10 8.36
N ILE A 5 1.60 6.37 7.09
CA ILE A 5 2.17 5.61 5.98
C ILE A 5 3.57 6.17 5.71
N VAL A 6 4.57 5.30 5.77
CA VAL A 6 5.95 5.69 5.49
C VAL A 6 6.16 5.70 3.98
N TRP A 7 6.55 6.86 3.43
CA TRP A 7 6.82 7.03 2.00
C TRP A 7 8.23 6.53 1.68
N THR A 8 8.37 5.20 1.55
CA THR A 8 9.65 4.60 1.15
C THR A 8 9.95 4.94 -0.30
N THR A 9 11.22 4.75 -0.71
CA THR A 9 11.61 4.96 -2.09
C THR A 9 10.78 4.10 -3.04
N GLN A 10 10.55 2.84 -2.68
CA GLN A 10 9.75 1.94 -3.50
C GLN A 10 8.30 2.41 -3.60
N PHE A 11 7.72 2.87 -2.51
CA PHE A 11 6.35 3.39 -2.50
C PHE A 11 6.23 4.58 -3.46
N LYS A 12 7.20 5.51 -3.39
CA LYS A 12 7.20 6.69 -4.27
C LYS A 12 7.31 6.31 -5.73
N LYS A 13 8.15 5.34 -6.05
CA LYS A 13 8.32 4.85 -7.42
C LYS A 13 7.04 4.21 -7.93
N ASP A 14 6.39 3.39 -7.11
CA ASP A 14 5.16 2.71 -7.47
C ASP A 14 4.03 3.73 -7.72
N TYR A 15 3.95 4.75 -6.88
CA TYR A 15 2.95 5.81 -7.02
C TYR A 15 3.15 6.57 -8.35
N LYS A 16 4.38 6.97 -8.63
CA LYS A 16 4.69 7.68 -9.88
C LYS A 16 4.39 6.83 -11.11
N LEU A 17 4.71 5.54 -11.03
CA LEU A 17 4.45 4.61 -12.13
C LEU A 17 2.95 4.47 -12.37
N ALA A 18 2.15 4.41 -11.30
CA ALA A 18 0.71 4.34 -11.41
C ALA A 18 0.14 5.57 -12.11
N LEU A 19 0.64 6.76 -11.73
CA LEU A 19 0.24 8.01 -12.39
C LEU A 19 0.60 7.99 -13.88
N LYS A 20 1.82 7.57 -14.21
CA LYS A 20 2.31 7.53 -15.57
C LYS A 20 1.52 6.57 -16.45
N ARG A 21 1.05 5.45 -15.88
CA ARG A 21 0.27 4.44 -16.59
C ARG A 21 -1.22 4.75 -16.63
N HIS A 22 -1.64 5.88 -16.07
CA HIS A 22 -3.05 6.26 -15.98
C HIS A 22 -3.90 5.22 -15.25
N LEU A 23 -3.32 4.56 -14.24
CA LEU A 23 -4.06 3.65 -13.38
C LEU A 23 -5.04 4.45 -12.51
N ASP A 24 -6.05 3.76 -11.99
CA ASP A 24 -7.07 4.42 -11.16
C ASP A 24 -6.49 4.79 -9.79
N ILE A 25 -5.95 6.00 -9.70
CA ILE A 25 -5.32 6.50 -8.48
C ILE A 25 -6.31 6.59 -7.33
N GLU A 26 -7.60 6.74 -7.62
CA GLU A 26 -8.62 6.77 -6.56
C GLU A 26 -8.65 5.46 -5.78
N LEU A 27 -8.45 4.33 -6.45
CA LEU A 27 -8.34 3.03 -5.78
C LEU A 27 -7.16 3.01 -4.82
N LEU A 28 -6.01 3.50 -5.26
CA LEU A 28 -4.82 3.59 -4.43
C LEU A 28 -5.03 4.52 -3.25
N ASP A 29 -5.60 5.70 -3.49
CA ASP A 29 -5.84 6.68 -2.44
C ASP A 29 -6.81 6.15 -1.39
N ASN A 30 -7.83 5.40 -1.79
CA ASN A 30 -8.77 4.79 -0.85
C ASN A 30 -8.07 3.77 0.05
N ILE A 31 -7.17 2.95 -0.51
CA ILE A 31 -6.38 1.99 0.26
C ILE A 31 -5.48 2.74 1.26
N ILE A 32 -4.81 3.79 0.81
CA ILE A 32 -3.92 4.59 1.67
C ILE A 32 -4.72 5.19 2.83
N ARG A 33 -5.90 5.73 2.57
CA ARG A 33 -6.75 6.30 3.63
C ARG A 33 -7.14 5.26 4.66
N SER A 34 -7.57 4.07 4.21
CA SER A 34 -7.94 2.99 5.12
C SER A 34 -6.76 2.58 5.99
N LEU A 35 -5.58 2.43 5.40
CA LEU A 35 -4.37 2.09 6.14
C LEU A 35 -3.99 3.18 7.14
N SER A 36 -4.12 4.46 6.74
CA SER A 36 -3.81 5.59 7.62
C SER A 36 -4.72 5.64 8.84
N ARG A 37 -5.96 5.18 8.70
CA ARG A 37 -6.92 5.12 9.80
C ARG A 37 -6.72 3.90 10.70
N GLY A 38 -5.79 3.01 10.34
CA GLY A 38 -5.56 1.77 11.07
C GLY A 38 -6.62 0.71 10.78
N GLU A 39 -7.39 0.87 9.71
CA GLU A 39 -8.42 -0.09 9.33
C GLU A 39 -7.82 -1.32 8.70
N THR A 40 -8.50 -2.45 8.88
CA THR A 40 -8.14 -3.70 8.22
C THR A 40 -8.72 -3.70 6.81
N LEU A 41 -7.89 -4.01 5.82
CA LEU A 41 -8.36 -4.09 4.44
C LEU A 41 -9.24 -5.34 4.23
N PRO A 42 -10.20 -5.28 3.28
CA PRO A 42 -10.97 -6.46 2.89
C PRO A 42 -10.06 -7.61 2.46
N LYS A 43 -10.53 -8.84 2.63
CA LYS A 43 -9.76 -10.03 2.26
C LYS A 43 -9.31 -10.05 0.81
N LYS A 44 -10.09 -9.46 -0.09
CA LYS A 44 -9.76 -9.39 -1.51
C LYS A 44 -8.43 -8.67 -1.78
N ASN A 45 -7.99 -7.83 -0.86
CA ASN A 45 -6.75 -7.08 -1.01
C ASN A 45 -5.52 -7.88 -0.56
N LEU A 46 -5.71 -9.06 0.05
CA LEU A 46 -4.63 -9.98 0.42
C LEU A 46 -3.49 -9.29 1.17
N ASP A 47 -3.83 -8.39 2.10
CA ASP A 47 -2.85 -7.67 2.91
C ASP A 47 -2.08 -8.64 3.79
N HIS A 48 -0.73 -8.64 3.68
CA HIS A 48 0.11 -9.55 4.44
C HIS A 48 1.48 -8.94 4.70
N ALA A 49 2.13 -9.45 5.74
CA ALA A 49 3.48 -9.02 6.10
C ALA A 49 4.51 -9.70 5.20
N LEU A 50 5.57 -8.96 4.87
CA LEU A 50 6.68 -9.47 4.09
C LEU A 50 7.80 -9.95 5.01
N THR A 51 8.66 -10.80 4.48
CA THR A 51 9.80 -11.36 5.21
C THR A 51 11.10 -11.10 4.44
N GLY A 52 12.22 -11.55 5.00
CA GLY A 52 13.52 -11.38 4.37
C GLY A 52 13.95 -9.92 4.34
N ASP A 53 14.44 -9.47 3.20
CA ASP A 53 14.95 -8.11 3.03
C ASP A 53 13.87 -7.04 3.22
N LEU A 54 12.61 -7.42 3.06
CA LEU A 54 11.48 -6.52 3.24
C LEU A 54 10.75 -6.73 4.57
N ALA A 55 11.40 -7.36 5.54
CA ALA A 55 10.84 -7.52 6.88
C ALA A 55 10.46 -6.15 7.45
N GLY A 56 9.29 -6.08 8.09
CA GLY A 56 8.76 -4.81 8.60
C GLY A 56 7.87 -4.08 7.60
N HIS A 57 7.83 -4.54 6.35
CA HIS A 57 6.92 -4.02 5.34
C HIS A 57 5.74 -4.97 5.17
N ARG A 58 4.69 -4.45 4.55
CA ARG A 58 3.51 -5.23 4.19
C ARG A 58 3.21 -5.04 2.71
N GLU A 59 2.47 -5.97 2.15
CA GLU A 59 2.06 -5.92 0.75
C GLU A 59 0.56 -6.15 0.66
N CYS A 60 -0.10 -5.41 -0.22
CA CYS A 60 -1.50 -5.65 -0.52
C CYS A 60 -1.75 -5.55 -2.02
N HIS A 61 -2.87 -6.13 -2.47
CA HIS A 61 -3.29 -6.04 -3.85
C HIS A 61 -4.35 -4.95 -3.97
N ILE A 62 -4.06 -3.92 -4.75
CA ILE A 62 -5.06 -2.90 -5.10
C ILE A 62 -6.00 -3.50 -6.15
N LEU A 63 -5.42 -4.16 -7.13
CA LEU A 63 -6.08 -5.03 -8.11
C LEU A 63 -5.27 -6.32 -8.18
N PRO A 64 -5.78 -7.40 -8.79
CA PRO A 64 -5.05 -8.67 -8.83
C PRO A 64 -3.61 -8.57 -9.35
N ASP A 65 -3.38 -7.66 -10.30
CA ASP A 65 -2.05 -7.44 -10.90
C ASP A 65 -1.41 -6.12 -10.48
N TRP A 66 -1.97 -5.44 -9.49
CA TRP A 66 -1.44 -4.16 -9.00
C TRP A 66 -1.18 -4.26 -7.51
N LEU A 67 0.09 -4.44 -7.17
CA LEU A 67 0.54 -4.62 -5.78
C LEU A 67 1.05 -3.31 -5.20
N LEU A 68 0.88 -3.16 -3.90
CA LEU A 68 1.41 -2.04 -3.14
C LEU A 68 2.22 -2.57 -1.98
N VAL A 69 3.49 -2.20 -1.91
CA VAL A 69 4.36 -2.48 -0.76
C VAL A 69 4.42 -1.22 0.08
N TYR A 70 4.10 -1.35 1.36
CA TYR A 70 4.02 -0.20 2.24
C TYR A 70 4.54 -0.53 3.63
N ARG A 71 4.78 0.50 4.40
CA ARG A 71 5.18 0.41 5.80
C ARG A 71 4.38 1.44 6.59
N THR A 72 3.98 1.08 7.79
CA THR A 72 3.26 2.00 8.66
C THR A 72 4.06 2.28 9.93
N ARG A 73 3.80 3.42 10.54
CA ARG A 73 4.38 3.86 11.79
C ARG A 73 3.26 4.33 12.70
N GLY A 74 3.39 4.02 13.97
CA GLY A 74 2.39 4.38 14.98
C GLY A 74 1.74 3.19 15.63
#